data_74d98aa38781ed6af6ab2242b044f4a3
#
_entry.id   74d98aa38781ed6af6ab2242b044f4a3
#
_cell.length_a   1.000
_cell.length_b   1.000
_cell.length_c   1.000
_cell.angle_alpha   90.00
_cell.angle_beta   90.00
_cell.angle_gamma   90.00
#
_symmetry.space_group_name_H-M   'P 1'
#
loop_
_entity.id
_entity.type
_entity.pdbx_description
1 polymer ?
#
loop_
_entity_poly.entity_id
_entity_poly.type
_entity_poly.pdbx_seq_one_letter_code
_entity_poly.pdbx_strand_id
1 'polypeptide(L)'
;MVITDFLERNARLYGSDTALVEVNPSEERDSAVTWREASLIAEAQPDAPYRRELSWRDFDRRANRFANFLLSRGVERGTKVGILLMNCLEWLPIYFGILKAGCIAVPLNFRYASDEISYCLELADVEVLVFGPEFVSRLDPIQENLTRVKIRLFVGRNVPGYAEDCRRLMGFCSSSVPPIALSEDDDAAIYFSSGTTGFPKAILHRHKALVCSCMTEQHHHGQTKDDVFLCIPPLYHTGAKMHWFGSLISGSKAVLLRGVKPEWILRTITEEKCTIVWLLVPWAQDILDAIESGRVNLDHYLLDQWRLMHIGAQPVPPSLIKRWLKYFPHHKYDTNYGLSESIGPGCVHLGVDNIEKIGAIGKAGYLWQTRIIDEQGQDVAPGTIGELAVKGPGVMKCYYKNPEATAEILHGDWLWTGDMAREDEDGFIYLVDRKKDVIISGGENLYPVQIEDFLRRCGKIKDVAVIGLPDQRLGEIAAAIIELKDGVSCTEEEIQDFCRELPRYKRPRRVIFAKVPRNPTGKIEKPVLRQIYCGGRLVEEQTRA
;
A
#
# COMPACT_ATOMS: atom_id res chain seq x y z
N MET A 1 -6.18 -5.88 24.14
CA MET A 1 -5.63 -4.51 23.90
C MET A 1 -6.02 -4.07 22.51
N VAL A 2 -6.55 -2.87 22.36
CA VAL A 2 -6.94 -2.32 21.05
C VAL A 2 -5.96 -1.24 20.59
N ILE A 3 -5.99 -0.91 19.31
CA ILE A 3 -5.00 0.03 18.75
C ILE A 3 -5.06 1.43 19.36
N THR A 4 -6.22 1.85 19.84
CA THR A 4 -6.42 3.16 20.51
C THR A 4 -5.74 3.26 21.88
N ASP A 5 -5.50 2.12 22.55
CA ASP A 5 -4.83 2.09 23.86
C ASP A 5 -3.39 2.62 23.77
N PHE A 6 -2.73 2.39 22.64
CA PHE A 6 -1.37 2.92 22.42
C PHE A 6 -1.35 4.44 22.28
N LEU A 7 -2.36 5.03 21.64
CA LEU A 7 -2.47 6.48 21.55
C LEU A 7 -2.69 7.10 22.92
N GLU A 8 -3.58 6.54 23.73
CA GLU A 8 -3.85 7.01 25.10
C GLU A 8 -2.63 6.87 26.01
N ARG A 9 -1.94 5.73 25.90
CA ARG A 9 -0.67 5.51 26.61
C ARG A 9 0.36 6.58 26.26
N ASN A 10 0.55 6.86 24.95
CA ASN A 10 1.53 7.83 24.47
C ASN A 10 1.16 9.26 24.87
N ALA A 11 -0.12 9.61 24.82
CA ALA A 11 -0.61 10.91 25.28
C ALA A 11 -0.34 11.13 26.79
N ARG A 12 -0.38 10.06 27.58
CA ARG A 12 -0.07 10.09 29.01
C ARG A 12 1.43 10.13 29.29
N LEU A 13 2.23 9.29 28.62
CA LEU A 13 3.66 9.12 28.89
C LEU A 13 4.52 10.18 28.19
N TYR A 14 4.15 10.56 26.98
CA TYR A 14 4.93 11.41 26.07
C TYR A 14 4.13 12.62 25.57
N GLY A 15 3.19 13.11 26.35
CA GLY A 15 2.16 14.03 25.90
C GLY A 15 2.67 15.31 25.23
N SER A 16 3.82 15.84 25.62
CA SER A 16 4.45 17.04 25.00
C SER A 16 5.32 16.74 23.78
N ASP A 17 5.71 15.46 23.59
CA ASP A 17 6.59 15.09 22.49
C ASP A 17 5.82 15.13 21.18
N THR A 18 6.51 15.49 20.10
CA THR A 18 5.94 15.49 18.76
C THR A 18 5.60 14.07 18.33
N ALA A 19 4.34 13.82 18.02
CA ALA A 19 3.83 12.55 17.50
C ALA A 19 3.85 12.51 15.97
N LEU A 20 3.32 13.56 15.35
CA LEU A 20 3.13 13.67 13.92
C LEU A 20 3.66 15.00 13.40
N VAL A 21 4.33 14.92 12.25
CA VAL A 21 4.72 16.08 11.45
C VAL A 21 4.13 15.91 10.05
N GLU A 22 3.60 16.97 9.47
CA GLU A 22 3.26 17.05 8.06
C GLU A 22 4.25 17.99 7.39
N VAL A 23 4.90 17.52 6.34
CA VAL A 23 5.76 18.32 5.46
C VAL A 23 5.07 18.46 4.11
N ASN A 24 4.82 19.71 3.73
CA ASN A 24 4.18 20.09 2.48
C ASN A 24 5.13 20.97 1.64
N PRO A 25 5.83 20.42 0.65
CA PRO A 25 6.81 21.15 -0.16
C PRO A 25 6.15 22.06 -1.21
N SER A 26 5.29 22.98 -0.76
CA SER A 26 4.51 23.89 -1.61
C SER A 26 5.32 24.98 -2.32
N GLU A 27 6.60 25.13 -2.00
CA GLU A 27 7.46 26.19 -2.55
C GLU A 27 7.74 26.05 -4.06
N GLU A 28 7.56 24.85 -4.61
CA GLU A 28 7.76 24.56 -6.03
C GLU A 28 6.42 24.44 -6.77
N ARG A 29 5.73 25.58 -6.93
CA ARG A 29 4.39 25.65 -7.55
C ARG A 29 4.34 25.27 -9.02
N ASP A 30 5.46 25.33 -9.73
CA ASP A 30 5.52 25.13 -11.19
C ASP A 30 5.59 23.67 -11.64
N SER A 31 5.70 22.74 -10.74
CA SER A 31 5.65 21.32 -11.07
C SER A 31 4.32 20.72 -10.68
N ALA A 32 3.26 21.15 -11.33
CA ALA A 32 1.98 20.45 -11.30
C ALA A 32 2.17 19.04 -11.86
N VAL A 33 2.45 18.10 -10.97
CA VAL A 33 2.37 16.69 -11.34
C VAL A 33 0.90 16.36 -11.40
N THR A 34 0.42 16.24 -12.62
CA THR A 34 -0.98 15.94 -12.83
C THR A 34 -1.30 14.54 -12.31
N TRP A 35 -2.50 14.32 -11.85
CA TRP A 35 -3.03 13.02 -11.43
C TRP A 35 -2.83 11.88 -12.44
N ARG A 36 -2.58 12.24 -13.71
CA ARG A 36 -2.37 11.30 -14.81
C ARG A 36 -0.94 10.81 -14.94
N GLU A 37 0.02 11.56 -14.45
CA GLU A 37 1.46 11.29 -14.68
C GLU A 37 2.13 10.60 -13.51
N ALA A 38 1.64 10.81 -12.32
CA ALA A 38 2.24 10.21 -11.15
C ALA A 38 1.22 9.50 -10.29
N SER A 39 1.47 8.27 -10.21
CA SER A 39 0.60 7.33 -9.53
C SER A 39 0.43 7.54 -8.02
N LEU A 40 1.12 8.44 -7.34
CA LEU A 40 1.09 8.57 -5.87
C LEU A 40 1.32 9.99 -5.33
N ILE A 41 1.14 11.02 -6.14
CA ILE A 41 1.46 12.37 -5.71
C ILE A 41 0.27 13.02 -5.03
N ALA A 42 0.46 13.32 -3.76
CA ALA A 42 -0.31 14.34 -3.09
C ALA A 42 0.10 15.68 -3.68
N GLU A 43 -0.83 16.40 -4.32
CA GLU A 43 -0.58 17.77 -4.69
C GLU A 43 -0.27 18.57 -3.42
N ALA A 44 0.87 19.29 -3.43
CA ALA A 44 1.16 20.25 -2.41
C ALA A 44 0.01 21.26 -2.36
N GLN A 45 -0.54 21.52 -1.17
CA GLN A 45 -1.59 22.54 -1.03
C GLN A 45 -0.93 23.92 -1.05
N PRO A 46 -1.19 24.78 -2.06
CA PRO A 46 -0.46 26.03 -2.25
C PRO A 46 -0.51 26.97 -1.04
N ASP A 47 -1.60 26.90 -0.27
CA ASP A 47 -1.85 27.78 0.90
C ASP A 47 -1.57 27.10 2.24
N ALA A 48 -1.04 25.86 2.24
CA ALA A 48 -0.70 25.17 3.47
C ALA A 48 0.70 25.57 3.95
N PRO A 49 0.94 25.67 5.25
CA PRO A 49 2.29 25.85 5.78
C PRO A 49 3.20 24.69 5.35
N TYR A 50 4.49 25.00 5.10
CA TYR A 50 5.50 24.00 4.77
C TYR A 50 5.55 22.88 5.80
N ARG A 51 5.46 23.22 7.09
CA ARG A 51 5.55 22.27 8.19
C ARG A 51 4.47 22.53 9.23
N ARG A 52 3.78 21.47 9.64
CA ARG A 52 2.84 21.46 10.78
C ARG A 52 3.16 20.27 11.66
N GLU A 53 2.85 20.35 12.96
CA GLU A 53 3.04 19.22 13.87
C GLU A 53 1.92 19.08 14.89
N LEU A 54 1.85 17.88 15.48
CA LEU A 54 1.00 17.55 16.62
C LEU A 54 1.82 16.83 17.69
N SER A 55 1.61 17.23 18.94
CA SER A 55 2.06 16.44 20.08
C SER A 55 1.17 15.19 20.29
N TRP A 56 1.67 14.18 21.02
CA TRP A 56 0.86 13.02 21.39
C TRP A 56 -0.43 13.40 22.10
N ARG A 57 -0.37 14.39 23.01
CA ARG A 57 -1.54 14.91 23.72
C ARG A 57 -2.55 15.57 22.79
N ASP A 58 -2.09 16.36 21.84
CA ASP A 58 -2.99 17.03 20.89
C ASP A 58 -3.58 16.05 19.89
N PHE A 59 -2.83 15.04 19.51
CA PHE A 59 -3.33 13.96 18.67
C PHE A 59 -4.49 13.23 19.39
N ASP A 60 -4.27 12.77 20.61
CA ASP A 60 -5.31 12.08 21.39
C ASP A 60 -6.54 12.96 21.64
N ARG A 61 -6.33 14.23 22.02
CA ARG A 61 -7.43 15.19 22.23
C ARG A 61 -8.25 15.40 20.96
N ARG A 62 -7.62 15.48 19.78
CA ARG A 62 -8.33 15.62 18.51
C ARG A 62 -9.12 14.36 18.17
N ALA A 63 -8.55 13.19 18.40
CA ALA A 63 -9.24 11.92 18.23
C ALA A 63 -10.46 11.81 19.16
N ASN A 64 -10.29 12.17 20.44
CA ASN A 64 -11.39 12.18 21.41
C ASN A 64 -12.50 13.16 21.01
N ARG A 65 -12.16 14.38 20.54
CA ARG A 65 -13.15 15.35 20.06
C ARG A 65 -13.94 14.82 18.86
N PHE A 66 -13.27 14.17 17.92
CA PHE A 66 -13.97 13.58 16.77
C PHE A 66 -14.89 12.44 17.20
N ALA A 67 -14.45 11.56 18.10
CA ALA A 67 -15.29 10.51 18.67
C ALA A 67 -16.52 11.07 19.39
N ASN A 68 -16.30 12.04 20.28
CA ASN A 68 -17.40 12.70 21.02
C ASN A 68 -18.36 13.48 20.08
N PHE A 69 -17.85 14.02 18.97
CA PHE A 69 -18.70 14.59 17.92
C PHE A 69 -19.62 13.55 17.31
N LEU A 70 -19.10 12.40 16.89
CA LEU A 70 -19.90 11.30 16.33
C LEU A 70 -20.99 10.86 17.31
N LEU A 71 -20.64 10.63 18.57
CA LEU A 71 -21.57 10.24 19.62
C LEU A 71 -22.65 11.30 19.87
N SER A 72 -22.30 12.60 19.87
CA SER A 72 -23.24 13.70 20.05
C SER A 72 -24.25 13.83 18.90
N ARG A 73 -23.90 13.31 17.73
CA ARG A 73 -24.77 13.26 16.54
C ARG A 73 -25.61 11.98 16.49
N GLY A 74 -25.56 11.14 17.52
CA GLY A 74 -26.29 9.88 17.59
C GLY A 74 -25.72 8.79 16.68
N VAL A 75 -24.45 8.90 16.28
CA VAL A 75 -23.80 7.85 15.48
C VAL A 75 -23.56 6.63 16.39
N GLU A 76 -24.13 5.51 15.99
CA GLU A 76 -24.11 4.27 16.77
C GLU A 76 -22.80 3.47 16.56
N ARG A 77 -22.49 2.60 17.53
CA ARG A 77 -21.38 1.64 17.40
C ARG A 77 -21.54 0.78 16.15
N GLY A 78 -20.46 0.54 15.43
CA GLY A 78 -20.44 -0.23 14.19
C GLY A 78 -20.84 0.55 12.93
N THR A 79 -21.25 1.83 13.08
CA THR A 79 -21.47 2.71 11.93
C THR A 79 -20.18 2.90 11.12
N LYS A 80 -20.29 2.87 9.80
CA LYS A 80 -19.17 3.02 8.87
C LYS A 80 -18.96 4.49 8.55
N VAL A 81 -17.72 4.94 8.77
CA VAL A 81 -17.30 6.33 8.54
C VAL A 81 -16.24 6.37 7.45
N GLY A 82 -16.59 6.93 6.29
CA GLY A 82 -15.71 7.09 5.15
C GLY A 82 -14.67 8.19 5.37
N ILE A 83 -13.44 7.95 4.95
CA ILE A 83 -12.35 8.93 4.94
C ILE A 83 -11.85 9.09 3.51
N LEU A 84 -12.09 10.24 2.91
CA LEU A 84 -11.63 10.63 1.57
C LEU A 84 -10.77 11.88 1.68
N LEU A 85 -9.55 11.69 2.15
CA LEU A 85 -8.57 12.74 2.42
C LEU A 85 -7.22 12.39 1.80
N MET A 86 -6.51 13.40 1.33
CA MET A 86 -5.07 13.29 1.09
C MET A 86 -4.31 13.10 2.41
N ASN A 87 -3.04 12.68 2.34
CA ASN A 87 -2.20 12.66 3.53
C ASN A 87 -2.17 14.05 4.16
N CYS A 88 -2.64 14.17 5.38
CA CYS A 88 -2.66 15.41 6.13
C CYS A 88 -2.68 15.13 7.63
N LEU A 89 -2.39 16.16 8.40
CA LEU A 89 -2.29 16.05 9.86
C LEU A 89 -3.62 15.71 10.54
N GLU A 90 -4.74 15.96 9.86
CA GLU A 90 -6.09 15.65 10.33
C GLU A 90 -6.48 14.18 10.12
N TRP A 91 -5.82 13.48 9.19
CA TRP A 91 -6.20 12.13 8.77
C TRP A 91 -6.20 11.12 9.92
N LEU A 92 -5.09 11.01 10.63
CA LEU A 92 -4.93 10.03 11.72
C LEU A 92 -5.79 10.37 12.95
N PRO A 93 -5.89 11.63 13.42
CA PRO A 93 -6.85 11.97 14.47
C PRO A 93 -8.29 11.62 14.15
N ILE A 94 -8.74 11.78 12.90
CA ILE A 94 -10.06 11.37 12.44
C ILE A 94 -10.19 9.85 12.49
N TYR A 95 -9.21 9.12 11.93
CA TYR A 95 -9.20 7.66 11.93
C TYR A 95 -9.29 7.08 13.35
N PHE A 96 -8.45 7.56 14.28
CA PHE A 96 -8.49 7.14 15.69
C PHE A 96 -9.77 7.58 16.40
N GLY A 97 -10.32 8.72 16.05
CA GLY A 97 -11.60 9.18 16.60
C GLY A 97 -12.77 8.29 16.19
N ILE A 98 -12.77 7.79 14.93
CA ILE A 98 -13.74 6.80 14.47
C ILE A 98 -13.65 5.54 15.33
N LEU A 99 -12.43 5.00 15.50
CA LEU A 99 -12.20 3.80 16.30
C LEU A 99 -12.62 3.99 17.76
N LYS A 100 -12.27 5.14 18.37
CA LYS A 100 -12.64 5.46 19.75
C LYS A 100 -14.15 5.60 19.96
N ALA A 101 -14.89 5.96 18.92
CA ALA A 101 -16.36 5.97 18.94
C ALA A 101 -16.98 4.56 18.80
N GLY A 102 -16.18 3.53 18.62
CA GLY A 102 -16.66 2.17 18.34
C GLY A 102 -17.22 2.03 16.91
N CYS A 103 -16.90 2.96 16.04
CA CYS A 103 -17.28 2.97 14.63
C CYS A 103 -16.21 2.26 13.77
N ILE A 104 -16.57 1.95 12.53
CA ILE A 104 -15.70 1.27 11.57
C ILE A 104 -15.15 2.30 10.59
N ALA A 105 -13.82 2.43 10.52
CA ALA A 105 -13.16 3.32 9.58
C ALA A 105 -13.16 2.74 8.16
N VAL A 106 -13.53 3.57 7.17
CA VAL A 106 -13.58 3.19 5.75
C VAL A 106 -12.70 4.14 4.93
N PRO A 107 -11.38 3.94 4.92
CA PRO A 107 -10.49 4.74 4.10
C PRO A 107 -10.70 4.48 2.62
N LEU A 108 -10.91 5.55 1.86
CA LEU A 108 -11.14 5.50 0.42
C LEU A 108 -9.88 5.89 -0.34
N ASN A 109 -9.64 5.23 -1.46
CA ASN A 109 -8.56 5.61 -2.36
C ASN A 109 -8.83 6.99 -2.95
N PHE A 110 -7.92 7.92 -2.72
CA PHE A 110 -8.04 9.31 -3.19
C PHE A 110 -8.02 9.47 -4.72
N ARG A 111 -7.82 8.38 -5.46
CA ARG A 111 -7.83 8.38 -6.93
C ARG A 111 -9.12 7.90 -7.54
N TYR A 112 -10.01 7.35 -6.74
CA TYR A 112 -11.29 6.90 -7.24
C TYR A 112 -12.02 8.00 -7.98
N ALA A 113 -12.56 7.67 -9.15
CA ALA A 113 -13.50 8.50 -9.87
C ALA A 113 -14.85 8.53 -9.12
N SER A 114 -15.76 9.36 -9.54
CA SER A 114 -17.06 9.57 -8.88
C SER A 114 -17.87 8.29 -8.73
N ASP A 115 -17.89 7.45 -9.76
CA ASP A 115 -18.58 6.15 -9.77
C ASP A 115 -17.94 5.14 -8.82
N GLU A 116 -16.61 5.08 -8.75
CA GLU A 116 -15.88 4.23 -7.80
C GLU A 116 -16.10 4.69 -6.36
N ILE A 117 -16.10 6.01 -6.10
CA ILE A 117 -16.43 6.56 -4.78
C ILE A 117 -17.84 6.15 -4.37
N SER A 118 -18.83 6.37 -5.25
CA SER A 118 -20.23 5.98 -4.99
C SER A 118 -20.35 4.50 -4.69
N TYR A 119 -19.74 3.64 -5.52
CA TYR A 119 -19.73 2.20 -5.35
C TYR A 119 -19.15 1.77 -4.00
N CYS A 120 -17.98 2.30 -3.61
CA CYS A 120 -17.32 1.93 -2.36
C CYS A 120 -18.11 2.39 -1.12
N LEU A 121 -18.70 3.60 -1.18
CA LEU A 121 -19.54 4.13 -0.10
C LEU A 121 -20.81 3.26 0.10
N GLU A 122 -21.42 2.85 -0.99
CA GLU A 122 -22.62 2.01 -0.97
C GLU A 122 -22.29 0.58 -0.50
N LEU A 123 -21.25 -0.05 -1.08
CA LEU A 123 -20.82 -1.41 -0.70
C LEU A 123 -20.51 -1.50 0.79
N ALA A 124 -19.82 -0.50 1.34
CA ALA A 124 -19.43 -0.50 2.75
C ALA A 124 -20.51 0.07 3.70
N ASP A 125 -21.70 0.42 3.21
CA ASP A 125 -22.77 1.04 4.02
C ASP A 125 -22.32 2.30 4.79
N VAL A 126 -21.56 3.18 4.14
CA VAL A 126 -21.05 4.39 4.77
C VAL A 126 -22.18 5.37 5.08
N GLU A 127 -22.30 5.81 6.34
CA GLU A 127 -23.31 6.76 6.80
C GLU A 127 -22.74 8.15 7.11
N VAL A 128 -21.45 8.23 7.39
CA VAL A 128 -20.72 9.47 7.63
C VAL A 128 -19.54 9.53 6.66
N LEU A 129 -19.35 10.64 5.96
CA LEU A 129 -18.24 10.87 5.05
C LEU A 129 -17.42 12.07 5.48
N VAL A 130 -16.13 11.89 5.68
CA VAL A 130 -15.16 12.97 5.88
C VAL A 130 -14.35 13.13 4.61
N PHE A 131 -14.29 14.33 4.04
CA PHE A 131 -13.57 14.56 2.80
C PHE A 131 -12.87 15.92 2.74
N GLY A 132 -11.88 16.01 1.85
CA GLY A 132 -11.07 17.22 1.63
C GLY A 132 -11.46 18.01 0.38
N PRO A 133 -10.86 19.20 0.18
CA PRO A 133 -11.15 20.07 -0.95
C PRO A 133 -10.84 19.44 -2.31
N GLU A 134 -9.87 18.54 -2.35
CA GLU A 134 -9.43 17.86 -3.57
C GLU A 134 -10.52 16.95 -4.18
N PHE A 135 -11.57 16.65 -3.42
CA PHE A 135 -12.62 15.70 -3.80
C PHE A 135 -13.96 16.34 -4.12
N VAL A 136 -14.10 17.66 -3.94
CA VAL A 136 -15.36 18.37 -4.16
C VAL A 136 -15.87 18.14 -5.60
N SER A 137 -15.02 18.32 -6.59
CA SER A 137 -15.39 18.12 -8.00
C SER A 137 -15.83 16.70 -8.36
N ARG A 138 -15.41 15.69 -7.59
CA ARG A 138 -15.81 14.29 -7.78
C ARG A 138 -17.07 13.95 -6.98
N LEU A 139 -17.31 14.63 -5.87
CA LEU A 139 -18.51 14.43 -5.05
C LEU A 139 -19.72 15.23 -5.57
N ASP A 140 -19.50 16.42 -6.14
CA ASP A 140 -20.58 17.27 -6.67
C ASP A 140 -21.57 16.52 -7.59
N PRO A 141 -21.11 15.72 -8.58
CA PRO A 141 -22.04 15.04 -9.50
C PRO A 141 -22.79 13.87 -8.86
N ILE A 142 -22.34 13.35 -7.73
CA ILE A 142 -22.92 12.14 -7.10
C ILE A 142 -23.57 12.42 -5.75
N GLN A 143 -23.36 13.58 -5.15
CA GLN A 143 -23.73 13.85 -3.76
C GLN A 143 -25.23 13.70 -3.46
N GLU A 144 -26.10 13.91 -4.45
CA GLU A 144 -27.56 13.70 -4.30
C GLU A 144 -27.93 12.22 -4.27
N ASN A 145 -27.14 11.39 -4.95
CA ASN A 145 -27.36 9.93 -5.02
C ASN A 145 -26.82 9.19 -3.77
N LEU A 146 -25.98 9.84 -2.98
CA LEU A 146 -25.42 9.26 -1.75
C LEU A 146 -26.43 9.32 -0.59
N THR A 147 -27.59 8.68 -0.77
CA THR A 147 -28.72 8.75 0.17
C THR A 147 -28.45 8.14 1.54
N ARG A 148 -27.52 7.17 1.61
CA ARG A 148 -27.10 6.56 2.86
C ARG A 148 -26.18 7.47 3.69
N VAL A 149 -25.41 8.35 3.05
CA VAL A 149 -24.49 9.26 3.72
C VAL A 149 -25.26 10.41 4.34
N LYS A 150 -25.55 10.29 5.63
CA LYS A 150 -26.40 11.24 6.41
C LYS A 150 -25.59 12.45 6.89
N ILE A 151 -24.31 12.27 7.19
CA ILE A 151 -23.42 13.32 7.70
C ILE A 151 -22.23 13.47 6.76
N ARG A 152 -21.99 14.69 6.28
CA ARG A 152 -20.87 15.02 5.40
C ARG A 152 -20.01 16.07 6.06
N LEU A 153 -18.76 15.73 6.37
CA LEU A 153 -17.82 16.56 7.10
C LEU A 153 -16.68 16.98 6.17
N PHE A 154 -16.49 18.27 6.06
CA PHE A 154 -15.46 18.83 5.21
C PHE A 154 -14.23 19.27 6.03
N VAL A 155 -13.05 18.89 5.57
CA VAL A 155 -11.77 19.27 6.15
C VAL A 155 -11.06 20.23 5.21
N GLY A 156 -11.40 21.52 5.31
CA GLY A 156 -10.89 22.56 4.42
C GLY A 156 -11.38 23.94 4.82
N ARG A 157 -11.12 24.97 3.98
CA ARG A 157 -11.53 26.36 4.25
C ARG A 157 -12.88 26.71 3.63
N ASN A 158 -13.13 26.32 2.39
CA ASN A 158 -14.33 26.66 1.63
C ASN A 158 -15.32 25.49 1.69
N VAL A 159 -16.14 25.45 2.74
CA VAL A 159 -17.07 24.34 2.99
C VAL A 159 -18.17 24.32 1.92
N PRO A 160 -18.34 23.21 1.18
CA PRO A 160 -19.46 23.07 0.23
C PRO A 160 -20.82 23.15 0.95
N GLY A 161 -21.86 23.67 0.26
CA GLY A 161 -23.18 23.86 0.85
C GLY A 161 -23.88 22.58 1.34
N TYR A 162 -23.42 21.41 0.89
CA TYR A 162 -23.94 20.10 1.30
C TYR A 162 -23.14 19.43 2.42
N ALA A 163 -22.14 20.11 3.00
CA ALA A 163 -21.27 19.57 4.04
C ALA A 163 -21.16 20.51 5.24
N GLU A 164 -20.67 20.00 6.34
CA GLU A 164 -20.43 20.72 7.58
C GLU A 164 -18.91 20.87 7.83
N ASP A 165 -18.49 21.98 8.44
CA ASP A 165 -17.08 22.22 8.79
C ASP A 165 -16.63 21.30 9.94
N CYS A 166 -15.83 20.30 9.60
CA CYS A 166 -15.33 19.31 10.54
C CYS A 166 -14.53 19.94 11.70
N ARG A 167 -13.63 20.90 11.40
CA ARG A 167 -12.76 21.53 12.41
C ARG A 167 -13.57 22.37 13.38
N ARG A 168 -14.51 23.15 12.86
CA ARG A 168 -15.39 23.98 13.68
C ARG A 168 -16.22 23.13 14.63
N LEU A 169 -16.85 22.07 14.12
CA LEU A 169 -17.70 21.20 14.92
C LEU A 169 -16.93 20.47 16.00
N MET A 170 -15.76 19.92 15.69
CA MET A 170 -14.88 19.29 16.66
C MET A 170 -14.44 20.26 17.77
N GLY A 171 -14.30 21.55 17.45
CA GLY A 171 -13.89 22.59 18.41
C GLY A 171 -14.83 22.72 19.61
N PHE A 172 -16.12 22.40 19.46
CA PHE A 172 -17.13 22.46 20.52
C PHE A 172 -17.27 21.15 21.31
N CYS A 173 -16.61 20.08 20.89
CA CYS A 173 -16.74 18.77 21.53
C CYS A 173 -15.71 18.56 22.64
N SER A 174 -16.08 17.74 23.64
CA SER A 174 -15.18 17.35 24.73
C SER A 174 -13.96 16.62 24.18
N SER A 175 -12.80 16.89 24.77
CA SER A 175 -11.56 16.14 24.52
C SER A 175 -11.34 15.00 25.51
N SER A 176 -12.31 14.71 26.39
CA SER A 176 -12.26 13.56 27.31
C SER A 176 -12.39 12.25 26.51
N VAL A 177 -11.81 11.18 27.04
CA VAL A 177 -11.95 9.84 26.46
C VAL A 177 -13.45 9.49 26.37
N PRO A 178 -13.94 9.05 25.20
CA PRO A 178 -15.34 8.67 25.05
C PRO A 178 -15.67 7.43 25.89
N PRO A 179 -16.90 7.32 26.44
CA PRO A 179 -17.28 6.21 27.32
C PRO A 179 -17.66 4.95 26.53
N ILE A 180 -16.76 4.50 25.64
CA ILE A 180 -16.96 3.33 24.78
C ILE A 180 -15.95 2.25 25.16
N ALA A 181 -16.44 1.09 25.58
CA ALA A 181 -15.59 -0.08 25.80
C ALA A 181 -15.35 -0.79 24.46
N LEU A 182 -14.09 -0.95 24.08
CA LEU A 182 -13.67 -1.64 22.86
C LEU A 182 -13.05 -3.00 23.18
N SER A 183 -13.28 -3.97 22.31
CA SER A 183 -12.67 -5.29 22.31
C SER A 183 -11.74 -5.46 21.12
N GLU A 184 -10.72 -6.30 21.26
CA GLU A 184 -9.82 -6.65 20.16
C GLU A 184 -10.54 -7.40 19.03
N ASP A 185 -11.68 -8.02 19.31
CA ASP A 185 -12.53 -8.70 18.33
C ASP A 185 -13.58 -7.81 17.67
N ASP A 186 -13.73 -6.57 18.11
CA ASP A 186 -14.60 -5.60 17.44
C ASP A 186 -14.11 -5.30 16.03
N ASP A 187 -15.07 -5.06 15.14
CA ASP A 187 -14.80 -4.61 13.78
C ASP A 187 -14.22 -3.18 13.83
N ALA A 188 -13.11 -2.97 13.14
CA ALA A 188 -12.34 -1.73 13.24
C ALA A 188 -12.26 -0.96 11.92
N ALA A 189 -12.03 -1.65 10.81
CA ALA A 189 -11.85 -0.98 9.54
C ALA A 189 -12.27 -1.85 8.34
N ILE A 190 -12.72 -1.18 7.28
CA ILE A 190 -12.92 -1.76 5.95
C ILE A 190 -11.94 -1.10 5.00
N TYR A 191 -11.11 -1.91 4.35
CA TYR A 191 -10.22 -1.47 3.28
C TYR A 191 -10.68 -2.04 1.94
N PHE A 192 -10.24 -1.41 0.85
CA PHE A 192 -10.59 -1.88 -0.48
C PHE A 192 -9.36 -2.44 -1.18
N SER A 193 -9.50 -3.64 -1.74
CA SER A 193 -8.51 -4.19 -2.66
C SER A 193 -8.76 -3.66 -4.08
N SER A 194 -7.71 -3.59 -4.88
CA SER A 194 -7.85 -3.46 -6.33
C SER A 194 -8.40 -4.78 -6.87
N GLY A 195 -9.71 -4.89 -6.99
CA GLY A 195 -10.36 -6.08 -7.51
C GLY A 195 -9.83 -6.47 -8.90
N THR A 196 -9.69 -7.76 -9.13
CA THR A 196 -9.31 -8.29 -10.45
C THR A 196 -10.45 -8.29 -11.45
N THR A 197 -11.67 -8.04 -10.97
CA THR A 197 -12.95 -8.02 -11.71
C THR A 197 -13.44 -6.61 -12.04
N GLY A 198 -12.63 -5.58 -11.85
CA GLY A 198 -12.95 -4.19 -12.15
C GLY A 198 -13.39 -3.35 -10.95
N PHE A 199 -14.16 -3.88 -10.01
CA PHE A 199 -14.58 -3.15 -8.80
C PHE A 199 -13.86 -3.67 -7.54
N PRO A 200 -13.54 -2.79 -6.58
CA PRO A 200 -12.87 -3.16 -5.34
C PRO A 200 -13.71 -4.08 -4.46
N LYS A 201 -13.08 -5.06 -3.79
CA LYS A 201 -13.70 -5.83 -2.71
C LYS A 201 -13.49 -5.11 -1.38
N ALA A 202 -14.51 -5.10 -0.52
CA ALA A 202 -14.46 -4.51 0.82
C ALA A 202 -13.94 -5.55 1.83
N ILE A 203 -12.82 -5.28 2.47
CA ILE A 203 -12.09 -6.19 3.36
C ILE A 203 -12.29 -5.72 4.80
N LEU A 204 -12.95 -6.51 5.62
CA LEU A 204 -13.27 -6.18 7.01
C LEU A 204 -12.20 -6.72 7.96
N HIS A 205 -11.65 -5.83 8.78
CA HIS A 205 -10.67 -6.15 9.81
C HIS A 205 -11.14 -5.79 11.22
N ARG A 206 -10.66 -6.57 12.20
CA ARG A 206 -10.85 -6.35 13.63
C ARG A 206 -9.70 -5.53 14.23
N HIS A 207 -9.89 -4.99 15.43
CA HIS A 207 -8.83 -4.27 16.15
C HIS A 207 -7.55 -5.11 16.35
N LYS A 208 -7.66 -6.40 16.63
CA LYS A 208 -6.51 -7.30 16.77
C LYS A 208 -5.63 -7.38 15.52
N ALA A 209 -6.24 -7.25 14.33
CA ALA A 209 -5.47 -7.22 13.09
C ALA A 209 -4.60 -5.96 13.00
N LEU A 210 -5.16 -4.80 13.37
CA LEU A 210 -4.41 -3.54 13.40
C LEU A 210 -3.23 -3.62 14.38
N VAL A 211 -3.46 -4.18 15.58
CA VAL A 211 -2.41 -4.36 16.59
C VAL A 211 -1.32 -5.31 16.12
N CYS A 212 -1.71 -6.47 15.56
CA CYS A 212 -0.76 -7.45 15.03
C CYS A 212 0.21 -6.84 14.05
N SER A 213 -0.31 -6.12 13.07
CA SER A 213 0.50 -5.50 12.04
C SER A 213 1.50 -4.48 12.61
N CYS A 214 1.05 -3.65 13.56
CA CYS A 214 1.93 -2.70 14.24
C CYS A 214 3.07 -3.39 14.99
N MET A 215 2.75 -4.46 15.71
CA MET A 215 3.74 -5.22 16.48
C MET A 215 4.75 -5.92 15.57
N THR A 216 4.29 -6.46 14.46
CA THR A 216 5.15 -7.10 13.47
C THR A 216 6.17 -6.12 12.89
N GLU A 217 5.71 -4.96 12.43
CA GLU A 217 6.60 -3.93 11.87
C GLU A 217 7.58 -3.39 12.90
N GLN A 218 7.12 -3.03 14.09
CA GLN A 218 7.99 -2.55 15.15
C GLN A 218 9.07 -3.56 15.52
N HIS A 219 8.69 -4.86 15.59
CA HIS A 219 9.63 -5.94 15.92
C HIS A 219 10.74 -6.07 14.86
N HIS A 220 10.36 -6.18 13.58
CA HIS A 220 11.32 -6.40 12.49
C HIS A 220 12.20 -5.18 12.21
N HIS A 221 11.68 -3.97 12.37
CA HIS A 221 12.47 -2.76 12.22
C HIS A 221 13.32 -2.43 13.46
N GLY A 222 13.12 -3.13 14.58
CA GLY A 222 13.74 -2.76 15.86
C GLY A 222 13.45 -1.32 16.23
N GLN A 223 12.21 -0.85 15.94
CA GLN A 223 11.84 0.54 16.10
C GLN A 223 11.73 0.89 17.58
N THR A 224 12.36 1.99 17.97
CA THR A 224 12.40 2.51 19.34
C THR A 224 11.76 3.90 19.38
N LYS A 225 11.68 4.48 20.60
CA LYS A 225 11.17 5.83 20.80
C LYS A 225 12.03 6.90 20.10
N ASP A 226 13.31 6.65 19.94
CA ASP A 226 14.26 7.62 19.37
C ASP A 226 14.22 7.66 17.84
N ASP A 227 13.51 6.71 17.23
CA ASP A 227 13.36 6.68 15.79
C ASP A 227 12.40 7.76 15.27
N VAL A 228 12.64 8.16 14.03
CA VAL A 228 11.77 9.05 13.26
C VAL A 228 11.41 8.36 11.96
N PHE A 229 10.12 8.05 11.80
CA PHE A 229 9.62 7.32 10.66
C PHE A 229 9.09 8.27 9.58
N LEU A 230 9.61 8.18 8.34
CA LEU A 230 9.10 8.92 7.19
C LEU A 230 8.08 8.08 6.42
N CYS A 231 6.82 8.52 6.47
CA CYS A 231 5.70 7.93 5.73
C CYS A 231 5.35 8.80 4.51
N ILE A 232 5.60 8.28 3.32
CA ILE A 232 5.30 8.94 2.06
C ILE A 232 4.01 8.36 1.44
N PRO A 233 3.81 7.02 1.47
CA PRO A 233 2.64 6.40 0.85
C PRO A 233 1.31 6.89 1.42
N PRO A 234 0.22 6.76 0.63
CA PRO A 234 -1.10 7.22 1.04
C PRO A 234 -1.64 6.50 2.27
N LEU A 235 -2.14 7.25 3.25
CA LEU A 235 -2.69 6.71 4.50
C LEU A 235 -3.97 5.87 4.31
N TYR A 236 -4.68 5.98 3.20
CA TYR A 236 -5.81 5.08 2.93
C TYR A 236 -5.37 3.63 2.70
N HIS A 237 -4.11 3.43 2.28
CA HIS A 237 -3.57 2.10 2.01
C HIS A 237 -3.17 1.40 3.31
N THR A 238 -3.48 0.12 3.42
CA THR A 238 -3.14 -0.68 4.61
C THR A 238 -1.64 -0.61 4.93
N GLY A 239 -0.79 -0.77 3.92
CA GLY A 239 0.66 -0.73 4.09
C GLY A 239 1.16 0.55 4.75
N ALA A 240 0.68 1.73 4.32
CA ALA A 240 1.12 3.01 4.89
C ALA A 240 0.85 3.11 6.40
N LYS A 241 -0.36 2.72 6.81
CA LYS A 241 -0.73 2.74 8.23
C LYS A 241 0.07 1.76 9.04
N MET A 242 0.28 0.57 8.50
CA MET A 242 1.04 -0.46 9.20
C MET A 242 2.42 0.03 9.57
N HIS A 243 3.16 0.60 8.62
CA HIS A 243 4.50 1.11 8.86
C HIS A 243 4.49 2.27 9.86
N TRP A 244 3.52 3.20 9.74
CA TRP A 244 3.38 4.27 10.73
C TRP A 244 3.04 3.74 12.13
N PHE A 245 2.27 2.69 12.24
CA PHE A 245 1.84 2.14 13.52
C PHE A 245 2.99 1.60 14.39
N GLY A 246 4.14 1.26 13.81
CA GLY A 246 5.35 1.01 14.58
C GLY A 246 5.74 2.20 15.45
N SER A 247 5.58 3.43 14.93
CA SER A 247 5.78 4.67 15.69
C SER A 247 4.75 4.83 16.82
N LEU A 248 3.51 4.42 16.60
CA LEU A 248 2.48 4.41 17.65
C LEU A 248 2.87 3.48 18.80
N ILE A 249 3.35 2.27 18.48
CA ILE A 249 3.76 1.30 19.51
C ILE A 249 4.98 1.77 20.30
N SER A 250 6.00 2.30 19.63
CA SER A 250 7.23 2.78 20.28
C SER A 250 7.08 4.15 20.95
N GLY A 251 6.07 4.94 20.57
CA GLY A 251 5.91 6.33 21.02
C GLY A 251 6.84 7.30 20.27
N SER A 252 7.39 6.89 19.12
CA SER A 252 8.29 7.69 18.30
C SER A 252 7.56 8.67 17.38
N LYS A 253 8.32 9.63 16.81
CA LYS A 253 7.79 10.61 15.86
C LYS A 253 7.58 9.97 14.49
N ALA A 254 6.50 10.35 13.81
CA ALA A 254 6.28 10.04 12.41
C ALA A 254 6.12 11.32 11.57
N VAL A 255 6.64 11.29 10.35
CA VAL A 255 6.60 12.39 9.40
C VAL A 255 5.77 11.96 8.18
N LEU A 256 4.78 12.75 7.84
CA LEU A 256 3.95 12.59 6.64
C LEU A 256 4.48 13.56 5.58
N LEU A 257 5.09 13.04 4.52
CA LEU A 257 5.53 13.85 3.39
C LEU A 257 4.45 13.86 2.29
N ARG A 258 4.10 15.06 1.85
CA ARG A 258 3.20 15.27 0.71
C ARG A 258 4.03 15.48 -0.55
N GLY A 259 4.44 14.38 -1.17
CA GLY A 259 5.19 14.40 -2.42
C GLY A 259 6.27 13.33 -2.48
N VAL A 260 6.77 13.05 -3.67
CA VAL A 260 7.67 11.92 -3.94
C VAL A 260 8.93 12.30 -4.71
N LYS A 261 9.19 13.61 -4.95
CA LYS A 261 10.42 14.03 -5.61
C LYS A 261 11.64 13.66 -4.76
N PRO A 262 12.71 13.12 -5.37
CA PRO A 262 13.95 12.79 -4.65
C PRO A 262 14.47 13.89 -3.73
N GLU A 263 14.46 15.13 -4.21
CA GLU A 263 14.95 16.31 -3.48
C GLU A 263 14.09 16.58 -2.24
N TRP A 264 12.78 16.38 -2.32
CA TRP A 264 11.87 16.56 -1.18
C TRP A 264 12.05 15.46 -0.14
N ILE A 265 12.22 14.22 -0.59
CA ILE A 265 12.46 13.07 0.30
C ILE A 265 13.76 13.30 1.09
N LEU A 266 14.86 13.58 0.39
CA LEU A 266 16.18 13.75 1.01
C LEU A 266 16.22 14.99 1.92
N ARG A 267 15.59 16.10 1.53
CA ARG A 267 15.44 17.29 2.37
C ARG A 267 14.66 16.99 3.64
N THR A 268 13.54 16.28 3.53
CA THR A 268 12.72 15.90 4.69
C THR A 268 13.49 14.97 5.64
N ILE A 269 14.26 14.02 5.10
CA ILE A 269 15.12 13.13 5.91
C ILE A 269 16.12 13.97 6.72
N THR A 270 16.74 14.96 6.07
CA THR A 270 17.73 15.88 6.69
C THR A 270 17.08 16.73 7.78
N GLU A 271 15.99 17.44 7.45
CA GLU A 271 15.36 18.43 8.35
C GLU A 271 14.66 17.78 9.54
N GLU A 272 13.95 16.69 9.31
CA GLU A 272 13.22 15.97 10.35
C GLU A 272 14.04 14.89 11.04
N LYS A 273 15.28 14.65 10.59
CA LYS A 273 16.20 13.63 11.10
C LYS A 273 15.60 12.23 11.04
N CYS A 274 15.02 11.89 9.89
CA CYS A 274 14.38 10.59 9.73
C CYS A 274 15.39 9.44 9.80
N THR A 275 15.06 8.40 10.56
CA THR A 275 15.92 7.23 10.78
C THR A 275 15.42 6.00 10.02
N ILE A 276 14.13 5.94 9.75
CA ILE A 276 13.47 4.89 8.98
C ILE A 276 12.65 5.55 7.87
N VAL A 277 12.86 5.11 6.65
CA VAL A 277 12.14 5.64 5.48
C VAL A 277 11.49 4.50 4.73
N TRP A 278 10.19 4.58 4.50
CA TRP A 278 9.51 3.66 3.62
C TRP A 278 9.45 4.19 2.20
N LEU A 279 10.08 3.46 1.28
CA LEU A 279 10.10 3.75 -0.15
C LEU A 279 9.35 2.68 -0.93
N LEU A 280 8.67 3.09 -1.98
CA LEU A 280 8.31 2.19 -3.06
C LEU A 280 9.50 1.98 -3.98
N VAL A 281 9.54 0.84 -4.66
CA VAL A 281 10.63 0.51 -5.61
C VAL A 281 10.87 1.63 -6.64
N PRO A 282 9.85 2.23 -7.28
CA PRO A 282 10.08 3.35 -8.20
C PRO A 282 10.74 4.57 -7.54
N TRP A 283 10.38 4.91 -6.32
CA TRP A 283 10.96 6.09 -5.65
C TRP A 283 12.42 5.89 -5.25
N ALA A 284 12.78 4.66 -4.84
CA ALA A 284 14.17 4.31 -4.63
C ALA A 284 14.97 4.40 -5.95
N GLN A 285 14.38 3.99 -7.06
CA GLN A 285 14.93 4.11 -8.39
C GLN A 285 15.12 5.58 -8.79
N ASP A 286 14.10 6.43 -8.60
CA ASP A 286 14.13 7.86 -8.89
C ASP A 286 15.22 8.60 -8.10
N ILE A 287 15.43 8.21 -6.84
CA ILE A 287 16.53 8.76 -6.01
C ILE A 287 17.88 8.39 -6.62
N LEU A 288 18.09 7.13 -6.98
CA LEU A 288 19.35 6.70 -7.59
C LEU A 288 19.60 7.37 -8.95
N ASP A 289 18.59 7.48 -9.78
CA ASP A 289 18.68 8.13 -11.08
C ASP A 289 18.96 9.65 -10.94
N ALA A 290 18.41 10.29 -9.91
CA ALA A 290 18.70 11.68 -9.60
C ALA A 290 20.16 11.90 -9.14
N ILE A 291 20.71 10.96 -8.37
CA ILE A 291 22.12 10.97 -7.94
C ILE A 291 23.04 10.73 -9.14
N GLU A 292 22.77 9.68 -9.92
CA GLU A 292 23.60 9.28 -11.06
C GLU A 292 23.63 10.32 -12.20
N SER A 293 22.51 11.04 -12.39
CA SER A 293 22.44 12.15 -13.35
C SER A 293 23.05 13.47 -12.84
N GLY A 294 23.49 13.52 -11.58
CA GLY A 294 24.02 14.75 -10.97
C GLY A 294 22.95 15.78 -10.58
N ARG A 295 21.67 15.46 -10.74
CA ARG A 295 20.55 16.33 -10.29
C ARG A 295 20.51 16.47 -8.78
N VAL A 296 20.89 15.43 -8.06
CA VAL A 296 21.03 15.39 -6.61
C VAL A 296 22.50 15.20 -6.25
N ASN A 297 23.04 16.10 -5.42
CA ASN A 297 24.34 15.94 -4.77
C ASN A 297 24.12 15.58 -3.31
N LEU A 298 24.54 14.38 -2.89
CA LEU A 298 24.34 13.86 -1.54
C LEU A 298 25.06 14.71 -0.46
N ASP A 299 26.14 15.42 -0.80
CA ASP A 299 26.86 16.28 0.14
C ASP A 299 26.01 17.43 0.69
N HIS A 300 24.89 17.74 0.05
CA HIS A 300 23.95 18.77 0.49
C HIS A 300 22.96 18.28 1.54
N TYR A 301 22.99 16.99 1.91
CA TYR A 301 22.02 16.37 2.80
C TYR A 301 22.72 15.70 3.99
N LEU A 302 22.09 15.77 5.16
CA LEU A 302 22.53 15.07 6.36
C LEU A 302 21.74 13.76 6.47
N LEU A 303 22.36 12.64 6.11
CA LEU A 303 21.70 11.35 5.96
C LEU A 303 22.25 10.27 6.90
N ASP A 304 23.27 10.55 7.71
CA ASP A 304 23.95 9.56 8.57
C ASP A 304 23.01 8.88 9.58
N GLN A 305 21.95 9.58 10.01
CA GLN A 305 20.95 9.05 10.91
C GLN A 305 19.96 8.11 10.23
N TRP A 306 19.87 8.10 8.90
CA TRP A 306 19.00 7.22 8.15
C TRP A 306 19.54 5.79 8.16
N ARG A 307 19.09 5.00 9.12
CA ARG A 307 19.60 3.65 9.37
C ARG A 307 18.92 2.55 8.56
N LEU A 308 17.64 2.73 8.18
CA LEU A 308 16.83 1.71 7.55
C LEU A 308 16.02 2.26 6.39
N MET A 309 16.21 1.66 5.22
CA MET A 309 15.30 1.76 4.08
C MET A 309 14.35 0.57 4.13
N HIS A 310 13.08 0.83 4.41
CA HIS A 310 12.04 -0.16 4.16
C HIS A 310 11.56 -0.02 2.72
N ILE A 311 11.53 -1.12 1.96
CA ILE A 311 11.19 -1.08 0.54
C ILE A 311 10.22 -2.22 0.19
N GLY A 312 9.17 -1.92 -0.56
CA GLY A 312 8.16 -2.93 -0.86
C GLY A 312 7.09 -2.50 -1.85
N ALA A 313 5.88 -3.01 -1.63
CA ALA A 313 4.70 -2.91 -2.47
C ALA A 313 4.77 -3.63 -3.83
N GLN A 314 5.94 -4.09 -4.23
CA GLN A 314 6.20 -4.95 -5.40
C GLN A 314 7.51 -5.72 -5.19
N PRO A 315 7.81 -6.76 -6.01
CA PRO A 315 9.09 -7.45 -5.94
C PRO A 315 10.26 -6.47 -6.04
N VAL A 316 11.24 -6.62 -5.15
CA VAL A 316 12.41 -5.74 -5.09
C VAL A 316 13.51 -6.31 -5.98
N PRO A 317 13.91 -5.61 -7.07
CA PRO A 317 14.95 -6.12 -7.95
C PRO A 317 16.30 -6.20 -7.25
N PRO A 318 17.03 -7.33 -7.36
CA PRO A 318 18.38 -7.45 -6.80
C PRO A 318 19.34 -6.35 -7.26
N SER A 319 19.23 -5.93 -8.51
CA SER A 319 20.04 -4.86 -9.09
C SER A 319 19.82 -3.51 -8.40
N LEU A 320 18.59 -3.22 -7.98
CA LEU A 320 18.27 -1.99 -7.25
C LEU A 320 19.00 -1.93 -5.91
N ILE A 321 18.97 -3.02 -5.14
CA ILE A 321 19.66 -3.08 -3.85
C ILE A 321 21.18 -2.95 -4.01
N LYS A 322 21.76 -3.59 -5.02
CA LYS A 322 23.20 -3.44 -5.32
C LYS A 322 23.57 -2.01 -5.69
N ARG A 323 22.73 -1.32 -6.49
CA ARG A 323 22.91 0.11 -6.79
C ARG A 323 22.77 0.96 -5.53
N TRP A 324 21.77 0.69 -4.70
CA TRP A 324 21.52 1.41 -3.46
C TRP A 324 22.72 1.38 -2.52
N LEU A 325 23.25 0.19 -2.23
CA LEU A 325 24.38 -0.01 -1.34
C LEU A 325 25.69 0.64 -1.85
N LYS A 326 25.79 0.96 -3.14
CA LYS A 326 26.91 1.73 -3.67
C LYS A 326 26.94 3.18 -3.16
N TYR A 327 25.79 3.81 -2.99
CA TYR A 327 25.65 5.19 -2.52
C TYR A 327 25.38 5.26 -1.01
N PHE A 328 24.76 4.25 -0.45
CA PHE A 328 24.37 4.14 0.95
C PHE A 328 24.91 2.84 1.58
N PRO A 329 26.24 2.70 1.70
CA PRO A 329 26.86 1.43 2.11
C PRO A 329 26.55 1.00 3.54
N HIS A 330 26.13 1.95 4.40
CA HIS A 330 25.80 1.69 5.81
C HIS A 330 24.30 1.50 6.05
N HIS A 331 23.47 1.69 5.03
CA HIS A 331 22.04 1.46 5.18
C HIS A 331 21.74 -0.03 5.30
N LYS A 332 20.93 -0.34 6.29
CA LYS A 332 20.17 -1.58 6.27
C LYS A 332 18.94 -1.42 5.38
N TYR A 333 18.48 -2.50 4.80
CA TYR A 333 17.17 -2.50 4.17
C TYR A 333 16.36 -3.71 4.65
N ASP A 334 15.05 -3.55 4.64
CA ASP A 334 14.09 -4.61 4.84
C ASP A 334 13.05 -4.56 3.73
N THR A 335 12.54 -5.72 3.37
CA THR A 335 11.35 -5.84 2.53
C THR A 335 10.39 -6.80 3.20
N ASN A 336 9.11 -6.57 3.00
CA ASN A 336 8.09 -7.43 3.53
C ASN A 336 7.04 -7.78 2.48
N TYR A 337 6.27 -8.81 2.78
CA TYR A 337 5.16 -9.24 1.97
C TYR A 337 3.88 -9.29 2.79
N GLY A 338 2.80 -8.97 2.13
CA GLY A 338 1.44 -9.09 2.61
C GLY A 338 0.42 -8.52 1.64
N LEU A 339 -0.83 -8.69 2.00
CA LEU A 339 -2.00 -8.31 1.22
C LEU A 339 -2.88 -7.37 2.04
N SER A 340 -3.84 -6.71 1.39
CA SER A 340 -4.88 -5.98 2.14
C SER A 340 -5.68 -6.93 3.04
N GLU A 341 -5.85 -8.18 2.63
CA GLU A 341 -6.50 -9.26 3.36
C GLU A 341 -5.72 -9.74 4.60
N SER A 342 -4.40 -9.47 4.66
CA SER A 342 -3.56 -9.66 5.85
C SER A 342 -3.25 -8.34 6.57
N ILE A 343 -4.09 -7.32 6.39
CA ILE A 343 -3.98 -5.94 6.90
C ILE A 343 -2.79 -5.16 6.32
N GLY A 344 -2.19 -5.61 5.26
CA GLY A 344 -1.04 -5.00 4.61
C GLY A 344 0.21 -5.85 4.74
N PRO A 345 1.38 -5.26 4.47
CA PRO A 345 2.64 -5.95 4.59
C PRO A 345 2.89 -6.40 6.04
N GLY A 346 3.72 -7.41 6.23
CA GLY A 346 4.14 -7.86 7.56
C GLY A 346 3.94 -9.33 7.84
N CYS A 347 3.22 -10.11 7.00
CA CYS A 347 3.11 -11.55 7.23
C CYS A 347 4.38 -12.33 6.86
N VAL A 348 5.24 -11.78 6.01
CA VAL A 348 6.58 -12.29 5.71
C VAL A 348 7.57 -11.13 5.72
N HIS A 349 8.73 -11.29 6.34
CA HIS A 349 9.80 -10.30 6.41
C HIS A 349 11.14 -10.90 6.02
N LEU A 350 11.93 -10.14 5.24
CA LEU A 350 13.32 -10.49 4.97
C LEU A 350 14.16 -10.36 6.24
N GLY A 351 13.99 -9.26 6.95
CA GLY A 351 14.77 -8.90 8.12
C GLY A 351 16.11 -8.25 7.76
N VAL A 352 16.49 -7.27 8.55
CA VAL A 352 17.67 -6.41 8.31
C VAL A 352 19.02 -7.11 8.36
N ASP A 353 19.06 -8.31 8.89
CA ASP A 353 20.29 -9.13 8.99
C ASP A 353 20.43 -10.18 7.88
N ASN A 354 19.48 -10.22 6.93
CA ASN A 354 19.43 -11.18 5.81
C ASN A 354 19.51 -10.48 4.44
N ILE A 355 20.19 -9.37 4.38
CA ILE A 355 20.28 -8.56 3.15
C ILE A 355 20.99 -9.25 2.00
N GLU A 356 21.74 -10.32 2.26
CA GLU A 356 22.37 -11.18 1.23
C GLU A 356 21.37 -12.08 0.52
N LYS A 357 20.20 -12.37 1.13
CA LYS A 357 19.10 -13.15 0.51
C LYS A 357 18.27 -12.30 -0.44
N ILE A 358 18.95 -11.53 -1.30
CA ILE A 358 18.32 -10.61 -2.25
C ILE A 358 17.36 -11.35 -3.18
N GLY A 359 16.12 -10.87 -3.27
CA GLY A 359 15.05 -11.47 -4.07
C GLY A 359 14.11 -12.37 -3.25
N ALA A 360 14.48 -12.77 -2.04
CA ALA A 360 13.55 -13.37 -1.09
C ALA A 360 12.62 -12.29 -0.51
N ILE A 361 11.38 -12.65 -0.22
CA ILE A 361 10.47 -11.82 0.59
C ILE A 361 10.68 -12.07 2.09
N GLY A 362 11.42 -13.11 2.45
CA GLY A 362 11.83 -13.42 3.81
C GLY A 362 11.24 -14.68 4.39
N LYS A 363 11.02 -14.68 5.69
CA LYS A 363 10.42 -15.77 6.48
C LYS A 363 9.12 -15.28 7.13
N ALA A 364 8.38 -16.19 7.76
CA ALA A 364 7.19 -15.82 8.53
C ALA A 364 7.50 -14.67 9.49
N GLY A 365 6.69 -13.62 9.41
CA GLY A 365 6.81 -12.43 10.26
C GLY A 365 6.49 -12.75 11.73
N TYR A 366 6.87 -11.85 12.63
CA TYR A 366 6.50 -11.96 14.04
C TYR A 366 4.98 -12.03 14.19
N LEU A 367 4.48 -13.01 14.94
CA LEU A 367 3.06 -13.38 15.08
C LEU A 367 2.42 -14.07 13.87
N TRP A 368 3.19 -14.43 12.85
CA TRP A 368 2.68 -15.07 11.64
C TRP A 368 3.23 -16.50 11.47
N GLN A 369 2.49 -17.27 10.69
CA GLN A 369 2.88 -18.59 10.18
C GLN A 369 2.68 -18.60 8.67
N THR A 370 3.54 -19.34 7.97
CA THR A 370 3.49 -19.49 6.51
C THR A 370 3.54 -20.96 6.13
N ARG A 371 2.92 -21.30 5.01
CA ARG A 371 2.99 -22.61 4.36
C ARG A 371 3.06 -22.41 2.85
N ILE A 372 3.73 -23.29 2.15
CA ILE A 372 3.63 -23.41 0.70
C ILE A 372 2.84 -24.69 0.43
N ILE A 373 1.69 -24.55 -0.25
CA ILE A 373 0.70 -25.61 -0.39
C ILE A 373 0.41 -25.94 -1.85
N ASP A 374 -0.02 -27.16 -2.10
CA ASP A 374 -0.56 -27.61 -3.38
C ASP A 374 -2.05 -27.24 -3.53
N GLU A 375 -2.68 -27.67 -4.62
CA GLU A 375 -4.10 -27.41 -4.90
C GLU A 375 -5.06 -28.11 -3.91
N GLN A 376 -4.59 -29.15 -3.23
CA GLN A 376 -5.33 -29.88 -2.20
C GLN A 376 -5.11 -29.31 -0.79
N GLY A 377 -4.31 -28.23 -0.66
CA GLY A 377 -3.98 -27.59 0.61
C GLY A 377 -2.95 -28.36 1.47
N GLN A 378 -2.21 -29.30 0.86
CA GLN A 378 -1.15 -30.04 1.52
C GLN A 378 0.19 -29.31 1.34
N ASP A 379 1.08 -29.43 2.34
CA ASP A 379 2.41 -28.83 2.26
C ASP A 379 3.22 -29.48 1.15
N VAL A 380 3.89 -28.67 0.35
CA VAL A 380 4.83 -29.15 -0.67
C VAL A 380 6.25 -29.29 -0.09
N ALA A 381 7.08 -30.11 -0.73
CA ALA A 381 8.48 -30.25 -0.33
C ALA A 381 9.26 -28.91 -0.53
N PRO A 382 10.27 -28.60 0.30
CA PRO A 382 11.15 -27.45 0.10
C PRO A 382 11.69 -27.38 -1.33
N GLY A 383 11.75 -26.17 -1.89
CA GLY A 383 12.13 -25.92 -3.28
C GLY A 383 11.02 -26.11 -4.31
N THR A 384 9.92 -26.77 -3.95
CA THR A 384 8.76 -26.95 -4.83
C THR A 384 7.91 -25.68 -4.83
N ILE A 385 7.37 -25.34 -6.02
CA ILE A 385 6.47 -24.20 -6.16
C ILE A 385 5.05 -24.62 -5.75
N GLY A 386 4.44 -23.83 -4.88
CA GLY A 386 3.05 -23.97 -4.46
C GLY A 386 2.43 -22.60 -4.15
N GLU A 387 1.20 -22.59 -3.67
CA GLU A 387 0.54 -21.37 -3.24
C GLU A 387 0.99 -21.00 -1.82
N LEU A 388 1.33 -19.73 -1.60
CA LEU A 388 1.63 -19.22 -0.26
C LEU A 388 0.34 -19.08 0.55
N ALA A 389 0.28 -19.75 1.67
CA ALA A 389 -0.77 -19.59 2.68
C ALA A 389 -0.19 -18.96 3.93
N VAL A 390 -0.94 -18.04 4.55
CA VAL A 390 -0.51 -17.32 5.76
C VAL A 390 -1.57 -17.41 6.85
N LYS A 391 -1.12 -17.45 8.10
CA LYS A 391 -1.97 -17.46 9.29
C LYS A 391 -1.42 -16.51 10.34
N GLY A 392 -2.28 -15.70 10.92
CA GLY A 392 -1.92 -14.78 12.00
C GLY A 392 -3.08 -13.88 12.42
N PRO A 393 -2.95 -13.15 13.54
CA PRO A 393 -4.01 -12.27 14.03
C PRO A 393 -4.38 -11.14 13.05
N GLY A 394 -3.49 -10.85 12.07
CA GLY A 394 -3.72 -9.84 11.03
C GLY A 394 -4.60 -10.29 9.87
N VAL A 395 -4.97 -11.58 9.79
CA VAL A 395 -5.88 -12.07 8.73
C VAL A 395 -7.24 -11.41 8.86
N MET A 396 -7.82 -11.00 7.74
CA MET A 396 -9.12 -10.35 7.67
C MET A 396 -10.22 -11.19 8.33
N LYS A 397 -11.29 -10.52 8.76
CA LYS A 397 -12.51 -11.22 9.20
C LYS A 397 -13.23 -11.86 8.02
N CYS A 398 -13.44 -11.09 6.96
CA CYS A 398 -14.13 -11.52 5.74
C CYS A 398 -14.04 -10.45 4.65
N TYR A 399 -14.42 -10.80 3.44
CA TYR A 399 -14.93 -9.82 2.48
C TYR A 399 -16.35 -9.42 2.89
N TYR A 400 -16.53 -8.13 3.16
CA TYR A 400 -17.80 -7.58 3.63
C TYR A 400 -18.90 -7.80 2.59
N LYS A 401 -20.02 -8.40 2.99
CA LYS A 401 -21.16 -8.79 2.12
C LYS A 401 -20.79 -9.76 0.99
N ASN A 402 -19.67 -10.47 1.07
CA ASN A 402 -19.30 -11.44 0.04
C ASN A 402 -18.78 -12.74 0.70
N PRO A 403 -19.70 -13.59 1.22
CA PRO A 403 -19.34 -14.84 1.88
C PRO A 403 -18.70 -15.85 0.92
N GLU A 404 -19.10 -15.86 -0.35
CA GLU A 404 -18.56 -16.77 -1.37
C GLU A 404 -17.08 -16.47 -1.60
N ALA A 405 -16.73 -15.24 -1.95
CA ALA A 405 -15.34 -14.86 -2.12
C ALA A 405 -14.51 -15.01 -0.82
N THR A 406 -15.16 -14.92 0.35
CA THR A 406 -14.49 -15.19 1.63
C THR A 406 -14.13 -16.65 1.76
N ALA A 407 -15.06 -17.57 1.45
CA ALA A 407 -14.85 -19.00 1.53
C ALA A 407 -13.80 -19.53 0.53
N GLU A 408 -13.62 -18.83 -0.60
CA GLU A 408 -12.59 -19.17 -1.60
C GLU A 408 -11.16 -19.03 -1.07
N ILE A 409 -10.92 -18.12 -0.12
CA ILE A 409 -9.55 -17.80 0.32
C ILE A 409 -9.31 -18.01 1.81
N LEU A 410 -10.36 -18.10 2.64
CA LEU A 410 -10.23 -18.38 4.07
C LEU A 410 -10.57 -19.86 4.35
N HIS A 411 -9.55 -20.66 4.68
CA HIS A 411 -9.65 -22.07 5.02
C HIS A 411 -9.29 -22.26 6.50
N GLY A 412 -10.31 -22.21 7.37
CA GLY A 412 -10.12 -22.13 8.81
C GLY A 412 -9.42 -20.81 9.19
N ASP A 413 -8.25 -20.90 9.83
CA ASP A 413 -7.41 -19.72 10.18
C ASP A 413 -6.40 -19.33 9.10
N TRP A 414 -6.34 -20.06 7.99
CA TRP A 414 -5.39 -19.84 6.91
C TRP A 414 -6.00 -19.00 5.80
N LEU A 415 -5.25 -17.98 5.39
CA LEU A 415 -5.51 -17.18 4.20
C LEU A 415 -4.68 -17.73 3.05
N TRP A 416 -5.32 -18.24 2.01
CA TRP A 416 -4.70 -18.60 0.74
C TRP A 416 -4.53 -17.33 -0.09
N THR A 417 -3.29 -16.98 -0.38
CA THR A 417 -2.97 -15.64 -0.88
C THR A 417 -3.19 -15.47 -2.39
N GLY A 418 -3.27 -16.57 -3.12
CA GLY A 418 -3.25 -16.56 -4.58
C GLY A 418 -1.89 -16.21 -5.17
N ASP A 419 -0.83 -16.11 -4.37
CA ASP A 419 0.53 -15.87 -4.82
C ASP A 419 1.33 -17.18 -4.77
N MET A 420 1.95 -17.53 -5.90
CA MET A 420 2.81 -18.71 -6.02
C MET A 420 4.17 -18.40 -5.45
N ALA A 421 4.68 -19.29 -4.63
CA ALA A 421 5.97 -19.13 -3.96
C ALA A 421 6.72 -20.47 -3.85
N ARG A 422 7.99 -20.38 -3.51
CA ARG A 422 8.81 -21.51 -3.09
C ARG A 422 9.63 -21.11 -1.86
N GLU A 423 9.95 -22.08 -1.04
CA GLU A 423 10.85 -21.91 0.12
C GLU A 423 12.20 -22.56 -0.17
N ASP A 424 13.29 -21.89 0.18
CA ASP A 424 14.63 -22.50 0.07
C ASP A 424 14.96 -23.36 1.30
N GLU A 425 16.11 -24.02 1.27
CA GLU A 425 16.60 -24.91 2.34
C GLU A 425 16.80 -24.18 3.68
N ASP A 426 17.03 -22.87 3.64
CA ASP A 426 17.18 -22.02 4.82
C ASP A 426 15.84 -21.44 5.32
N GLY A 427 14.71 -21.77 4.68
CA GLY A 427 13.37 -21.31 5.03
C GLY A 427 13.02 -19.92 4.52
N PHE A 428 13.77 -19.38 3.53
CA PHE A 428 13.42 -18.12 2.90
C PHE A 428 12.44 -18.33 1.75
N ILE A 429 11.41 -17.51 1.72
CA ILE A 429 10.33 -17.56 0.74
C ILE A 429 10.64 -16.61 -0.42
N TYR A 430 10.47 -17.12 -1.62
CA TYR A 430 10.60 -16.38 -2.88
C TYR A 430 9.26 -16.40 -3.61
N LEU A 431 8.73 -15.23 -3.93
CA LEU A 431 7.56 -15.14 -4.82
C LEU A 431 7.97 -15.55 -6.23
N VAL A 432 7.11 -16.33 -6.86
CA VAL A 432 7.32 -16.80 -8.24
C VAL A 432 6.40 -16.02 -9.17
N ASP A 433 5.10 -15.98 -8.88
CA ASP A 433 4.10 -15.22 -9.62
C ASP A 433 2.74 -15.22 -8.90
N ARG A 434 1.73 -14.59 -9.50
CA ARG A 434 0.35 -14.79 -9.10
C ARG A 434 -0.24 -16.02 -9.76
N LYS A 435 -0.98 -16.83 -9.01
CA LYS A 435 -1.65 -18.04 -9.52
C LYS A 435 -2.46 -17.75 -10.79
N LYS A 436 -3.21 -16.67 -10.81
CA LYS A 436 -4.01 -16.19 -11.96
C LYS A 436 -3.21 -15.60 -13.12
N ASP A 437 -1.94 -15.28 -12.91
CA ASP A 437 -1.05 -14.70 -13.93
C ASP A 437 -0.13 -15.75 -14.56
N VAL A 438 -0.08 -16.95 -14.00
CA VAL A 438 0.65 -18.09 -14.57
C VAL A 438 0.10 -18.38 -15.97
N ILE A 439 1.00 -18.47 -16.95
CA ILE A 439 0.67 -18.75 -18.34
C ILE A 439 0.81 -20.25 -18.57
N ILE A 440 -0.25 -20.91 -18.99
CA ILE A 440 -0.22 -22.35 -19.27
C ILE A 440 0.01 -22.54 -20.77
N SER A 441 1.24 -22.85 -21.16
CA SER A 441 1.63 -22.98 -22.55
C SER A 441 2.07 -24.40 -22.88
N GLY A 442 1.25 -25.13 -23.65
CA GLY A 442 1.55 -26.51 -24.04
C GLY A 442 1.71 -27.48 -22.87
N GLY A 443 1.00 -27.23 -21.75
CA GLY A 443 1.08 -28.02 -20.52
C GLY A 443 2.18 -27.60 -19.55
N GLU A 444 2.98 -26.60 -19.92
CA GLU A 444 4.05 -26.05 -19.07
C GLU A 444 3.58 -24.74 -18.40
N ASN A 445 3.87 -24.60 -17.12
CA ASN A 445 3.63 -23.38 -16.38
C ASN A 445 4.75 -22.37 -16.62
N LEU A 446 4.43 -21.25 -17.26
CA LEU A 446 5.32 -20.11 -17.43
C LEU A 446 4.98 -19.05 -16.39
N TYR A 447 6.00 -18.56 -15.73
CA TYR A 447 5.87 -17.54 -14.70
C TYR A 447 6.31 -16.18 -15.27
N PRO A 448 5.37 -15.28 -15.60
CA PRO A 448 5.66 -13.97 -16.18
C PRO A 448 6.76 -13.19 -15.49
N VAL A 449 6.77 -13.17 -14.16
CA VAL A 449 7.77 -12.42 -13.37
C VAL A 449 9.21 -12.85 -13.70
N GLN A 450 9.44 -14.15 -13.93
CA GLN A 450 10.78 -14.64 -14.31
C GLN A 450 11.25 -14.11 -15.65
N ILE A 451 10.34 -13.98 -16.62
CA ILE A 451 10.61 -13.46 -17.94
C ILE A 451 10.81 -11.95 -17.89
N GLU A 452 9.96 -11.26 -17.10
CA GLU A 452 10.06 -9.81 -16.87
C GLU A 452 11.39 -9.43 -16.22
N ASP A 453 11.84 -10.16 -15.19
CA ASP A 453 13.11 -9.92 -14.50
C ASP A 453 14.31 -10.14 -15.43
N PHE A 454 14.21 -11.12 -16.31
CA PHE A 454 15.24 -11.33 -17.33
C PHE A 454 15.28 -10.15 -18.32
N LEU A 455 14.14 -9.74 -18.84
CA LEU A 455 14.02 -8.64 -19.81
C LEU A 455 14.46 -7.29 -19.21
N ARG A 456 14.23 -7.03 -17.93
CA ARG A 456 14.71 -5.81 -17.25
C ARG A 456 16.24 -5.65 -17.25
N ARG A 457 16.99 -6.69 -17.51
CA ARG A 457 18.46 -6.62 -17.65
C ARG A 457 18.88 -5.98 -18.98
N CYS A 458 17.97 -5.89 -19.95
CA CYS A 458 18.23 -5.23 -21.21
C CYS A 458 18.25 -3.70 -21.01
N GLY A 459 19.40 -3.07 -21.24
CA GLY A 459 19.59 -1.64 -20.99
C GLY A 459 18.69 -0.69 -21.79
N LYS A 460 18.01 -1.19 -22.84
CA LYS A 460 17.07 -0.43 -23.70
C LYS A 460 15.66 -0.34 -23.08
N ILE A 461 15.31 -1.25 -22.18
CA ILE A 461 13.97 -1.38 -21.62
C ILE A 461 13.82 -0.44 -20.41
N LYS A 462 12.75 0.35 -20.42
CA LYS A 462 12.31 1.16 -19.29
C LYS A 462 11.42 0.35 -18.35
N ASP A 463 10.42 -0.35 -18.93
CA ASP A 463 9.50 -1.20 -18.18
C ASP A 463 9.01 -2.37 -19.04
N VAL A 464 8.57 -3.45 -18.39
CA VAL A 464 8.09 -4.65 -19.09
C VAL A 464 7.02 -5.37 -18.27
N ALA A 465 6.01 -5.86 -18.99
CA ALA A 465 5.00 -6.77 -18.48
C ALA A 465 4.87 -7.98 -19.41
N VAL A 466 4.70 -9.18 -18.84
CA VAL A 466 4.43 -10.39 -19.61
C VAL A 466 3.05 -10.91 -19.28
N ILE A 467 2.27 -11.22 -20.31
CA ILE A 467 0.92 -11.78 -20.20
C ILE A 467 0.76 -13.00 -21.10
N GLY A 468 -0.20 -13.88 -20.77
CA GLY A 468 -0.65 -14.94 -21.66
C GLY A 468 -1.56 -14.37 -22.75
N LEU A 469 -1.29 -14.72 -24.01
CA LEU A 469 -2.22 -14.52 -25.11
C LEU A 469 -2.79 -15.87 -25.55
N PRO A 470 -4.07 -15.95 -25.91
CA PRO A 470 -4.69 -17.18 -26.39
C PRO A 470 -3.95 -17.71 -27.64
N ASP A 471 -3.66 -19.01 -27.65
CA ASP A 471 -3.08 -19.74 -28.77
C ASP A 471 -3.84 -21.04 -29.03
N GLN A 472 -4.24 -21.27 -30.27
CA GLN A 472 -5.06 -22.44 -30.64
C GLN A 472 -4.38 -23.80 -30.38
N ARG A 473 -3.06 -23.84 -30.40
CA ARG A 473 -2.29 -25.07 -30.26
C ARG A 473 -1.79 -25.30 -28.83
N LEU A 474 -1.40 -24.22 -28.16
CA LEU A 474 -0.70 -24.31 -26.87
C LEU A 474 -1.58 -23.88 -25.69
N GLY A 475 -2.81 -23.45 -25.94
CA GLY A 475 -3.67 -22.82 -24.96
C GLY A 475 -3.31 -21.34 -24.82
N GLU A 476 -2.11 -21.06 -24.30
CA GLU A 476 -1.57 -19.72 -24.20
C GLU A 476 -0.13 -19.63 -24.71
N ILE A 477 0.28 -18.43 -25.08
CA ILE A 477 1.67 -18.07 -25.37
C ILE A 477 2.07 -16.84 -24.56
N ALA A 478 3.33 -16.78 -24.12
CA ALA A 478 3.86 -15.60 -23.47
C ALA A 478 4.05 -14.44 -24.47
N ALA A 479 3.51 -13.26 -24.14
CA ALA A 479 3.71 -12.01 -24.84
C ALA A 479 4.37 -11.00 -23.92
N ALA A 480 5.48 -10.40 -24.35
CA ALA A 480 6.17 -9.34 -23.63
C ALA A 480 5.70 -7.97 -24.17
N ILE A 481 5.09 -7.18 -23.28
CA ILE A 481 4.75 -5.78 -23.52
C ILE A 481 5.89 -4.94 -22.97
N ILE A 482 6.58 -4.20 -23.84
CA ILE A 482 7.84 -3.52 -23.53
C ILE A 482 7.71 -2.03 -23.75
N GLU A 483 7.98 -1.26 -22.70
CA GLU A 483 8.17 0.18 -22.77
C GLU A 483 9.67 0.47 -22.88
N LEU A 484 10.08 1.13 -23.96
CA LEU A 484 11.47 1.52 -24.17
C LEU A 484 11.81 2.80 -23.43
N LYS A 485 13.09 2.99 -23.11
CA LYS A 485 13.59 4.28 -22.59
C LYS A 485 13.44 5.38 -23.64
N ASP A 486 13.29 6.61 -23.18
CA ASP A 486 13.10 7.76 -24.05
C ASP A 486 14.29 7.92 -25.02
N GLY A 487 13.98 8.11 -26.30
CA GLY A 487 14.98 8.26 -27.36
C GLY A 487 15.71 6.97 -27.77
N VAL A 488 15.32 5.81 -27.23
CA VAL A 488 15.91 4.51 -27.57
C VAL A 488 15.02 3.77 -28.56
N SER A 489 15.61 3.19 -29.59
CA SER A 489 14.94 2.27 -30.52
C SER A 489 15.36 0.82 -30.26
N CYS A 490 14.42 -0.10 -30.45
CA CYS A 490 14.66 -1.54 -30.35
C CYS A 490 13.71 -2.28 -31.26
N THR A 491 14.18 -3.35 -31.90
CA THR A 491 13.34 -4.21 -32.75
C THR A 491 12.89 -5.46 -31.99
N GLU A 492 11.87 -6.14 -32.55
CA GLU A 492 11.44 -7.43 -32.01
C GLU A 492 12.55 -8.48 -32.10
N GLU A 493 13.31 -8.49 -33.19
CA GLU A 493 14.43 -9.41 -33.39
C GLU A 493 15.52 -9.22 -32.32
N GLU A 494 15.85 -7.98 -31.98
CA GLU A 494 16.82 -7.68 -30.90
C GLU A 494 16.36 -8.23 -29.53
N ILE A 495 15.09 -8.11 -29.23
CA ILE A 495 14.52 -8.67 -28.00
C ILE A 495 14.50 -10.21 -28.05
N GLN A 496 14.12 -10.79 -29.17
CA GLN A 496 14.13 -12.24 -29.39
C GLN A 496 15.56 -12.81 -29.27
N ASP A 497 16.55 -12.10 -29.85
CA ASP A 497 17.96 -12.48 -29.73
C ASP A 497 18.45 -12.39 -28.26
N PHE A 498 18.10 -11.31 -27.56
CA PHE A 498 18.39 -11.18 -26.13
C PHE A 498 17.77 -12.33 -25.31
N CYS A 499 16.56 -12.75 -25.67
CA CYS A 499 15.87 -13.86 -25.03
C CYS A 499 16.46 -15.25 -25.34
N ARG A 500 17.48 -15.36 -26.22
CA ARG A 500 18.13 -16.67 -26.49
C ARG A 500 18.80 -17.31 -25.28
N GLU A 501 19.18 -16.52 -24.28
CA GLU A 501 19.70 -16.99 -23.01
C GLU A 501 18.63 -17.68 -22.14
N LEU A 502 17.34 -17.39 -22.38
CA LEU A 502 16.26 -18.09 -21.69
C LEU A 502 16.05 -19.50 -22.29
N PRO A 503 15.62 -20.47 -21.47
CA PRO A 503 15.13 -21.74 -21.97
C PRO A 503 14.05 -21.51 -23.05
N ARG A 504 14.07 -22.32 -24.10
CA ARG A 504 13.21 -22.09 -25.28
C ARG A 504 11.72 -21.95 -24.94
N TYR A 505 11.22 -22.72 -23.99
CA TYR A 505 9.81 -22.68 -23.57
C TYR A 505 9.43 -21.39 -22.85
N LYS A 506 10.39 -20.70 -22.19
CA LYS A 506 10.17 -19.42 -21.48
C LYS A 506 10.29 -18.19 -22.37
N ARG A 507 10.75 -18.33 -23.62
CA ARG A 507 10.94 -17.17 -24.52
C ARG A 507 9.59 -16.61 -24.93
N PRO A 508 9.36 -15.29 -24.80
CA PRO A 508 8.15 -14.66 -25.30
C PRO A 508 8.00 -14.93 -26.80
N ARG A 509 6.82 -15.37 -27.21
CA ARG A 509 6.54 -15.62 -28.64
C ARG A 509 6.03 -14.38 -29.36
N ARG A 510 5.64 -13.37 -28.61
CA ARG A 510 5.23 -12.06 -29.14
C ARG A 510 5.92 -10.97 -28.34
N VAL A 511 6.37 -9.95 -29.02
CA VAL A 511 6.91 -8.72 -28.44
C VAL A 511 6.05 -7.57 -28.93
N ILE A 512 5.58 -6.74 -28.00
CA ILE A 512 4.70 -5.59 -28.29
C ILE A 512 5.33 -4.37 -27.62
N PHE A 513 5.71 -3.38 -28.41
CA PHE A 513 6.23 -2.13 -27.87
C PHE A 513 5.07 -1.21 -27.54
N ALA A 514 4.83 -1.01 -26.24
CA ALA A 514 3.76 -0.18 -25.72
C ALA A 514 4.06 0.27 -24.29
N LYS A 515 3.33 1.28 -23.81
CA LYS A 515 3.39 1.72 -22.42
C LYS A 515 2.86 0.64 -21.49
N VAL A 516 3.57 0.40 -20.39
CA VAL A 516 3.16 -0.55 -19.35
C VAL A 516 2.29 0.16 -18.32
N PRO A 517 0.98 -0.14 -18.25
CA PRO A 517 0.09 0.51 -17.29
C PRO A 517 0.41 0.07 -15.86
N ARG A 518 0.44 1.05 -14.96
CA ARG A 518 0.66 0.84 -13.53
C ARG A 518 -0.45 1.48 -12.73
N ASN A 519 -0.87 0.76 -11.70
CA ASN A 519 -1.82 1.31 -10.75
C ASN A 519 -1.12 2.35 -9.84
N PRO A 520 -1.91 3.05 -9.02
CA PRO A 520 -1.44 4.05 -8.08
C PRO A 520 -0.35 3.62 -7.09
N THR A 521 -0.26 2.34 -6.80
CA THR A 521 0.79 1.79 -5.93
C THR A 521 2.02 1.32 -6.71
N GLY A 522 2.10 1.64 -8.01
CA GLY A 522 3.20 1.25 -8.89
C GLY A 522 3.13 -0.18 -9.41
N LYS A 523 2.08 -0.95 -9.11
CA LYS A 523 1.91 -2.33 -9.59
C LYS A 523 1.45 -2.34 -11.04
N ILE A 524 2.02 -3.24 -11.85
CA ILE A 524 1.60 -3.45 -13.25
C ILE A 524 0.14 -3.90 -13.29
N GLU A 525 -0.64 -3.28 -14.16
CA GLU A 525 -2.06 -3.60 -14.36
C GLU A 525 -2.22 -4.64 -15.51
N LYS A 526 -1.80 -5.89 -15.24
CA LYS A 526 -1.95 -6.98 -16.21
C LYS A 526 -3.39 -7.20 -16.70
N PRO A 527 -4.44 -7.02 -15.88
CA PRO A 527 -5.83 -7.08 -16.35
C PRO A 527 -6.13 -6.10 -17.49
N VAL A 528 -5.62 -4.87 -17.41
CA VAL A 528 -5.77 -3.86 -18.47
C VAL A 528 -5.07 -4.32 -19.75
N LEU A 529 -3.86 -4.87 -19.63
CA LEU A 529 -3.13 -5.41 -20.77
C LEU A 529 -3.87 -6.59 -21.42
N ARG A 530 -4.43 -7.51 -20.62
CA ARG A 530 -5.24 -8.61 -21.14
C ARG A 530 -6.49 -8.11 -21.85
N GLN A 531 -7.17 -7.10 -21.32
CA GLN A 531 -8.34 -6.51 -21.97
C GLN A 531 -7.97 -5.91 -23.34
N ILE A 532 -6.82 -5.25 -23.45
CA ILE A 532 -6.35 -4.64 -24.69
C ILE A 532 -5.95 -5.70 -25.72
N TYR A 533 -5.19 -6.72 -25.32
CA TYR A 533 -4.53 -7.62 -26.26
C TYR A 533 -5.21 -8.99 -26.42
N CYS A 534 -6.08 -9.41 -25.49
CA CYS A 534 -6.81 -10.69 -25.57
C CYS A 534 -8.25 -10.54 -26.07
N GLY A 535 -8.72 -9.32 -26.37
CA GLY A 535 -10.04 -9.07 -26.97
C GLY A 535 -11.24 -9.48 -26.11
N GLY A 536 -11.14 -9.37 -24.78
CA GLY A 536 -12.26 -9.61 -23.86
C GLY A 536 -12.74 -11.07 -23.71
N ARG A 537 -12.18 -12.03 -24.44
CA ARG A 537 -12.64 -13.43 -24.44
C ARG A 537 -12.23 -14.27 -23.21
N LEU A 538 -11.26 -13.84 -22.43
CA LEU A 538 -10.71 -14.64 -21.31
C LEU A 538 -11.43 -14.42 -19.95
N VAL A 539 -12.35 -13.48 -19.85
CA VAL A 539 -13.06 -13.22 -18.58
C VAL A 539 -14.23 -14.18 -18.38
N GLU A 540 -14.79 -14.76 -19.45
CA GLU A 540 -15.98 -15.63 -19.35
C GLU A 540 -15.66 -17.12 -19.12
N GLU A 541 -14.46 -17.59 -19.47
CA GLU A 541 -14.13 -19.02 -19.31
C GLU A 541 -13.52 -19.39 -17.95
N GLN A 542 -12.91 -18.44 -17.25
CA GLN A 542 -12.37 -18.67 -15.89
C GLN A 542 -13.42 -18.54 -14.76
N THR A 543 -14.63 -18.10 -15.08
CA THR A 543 -15.78 -18.08 -14.15
C THR A 543 -16.63 -19.36 -14.23
N ARG A 544 -16.24 -20.33 -15.06
CA ARG A 544 -17.00 -21.58 -15.28
C ARG A 544 -16.19 -22.87 -15.05
N ALA A 545 -15.00 -22.78 -14.45
CA ALA A 545 -14.22 -23.97 -14.06
C ALA A 545 -13.99 -24.01 -12.54
#